data_96075c853db92ba7345f06564aa681a4
#
_entry.id   96075c853db92ba7345f06564aa681a4
#
_cell.length_a   1.000
_cell.length_b   1.000
_cell.length_c   1.000
_cell.angle_alpha   90.00
_cell.angle_beta   90.00
_cell.angle_gamma   90.00
#
_symmetry.space_group_name_H-M   'P 1'
#
loop_
_entity.id
_entity.type
_entity.pdbx_description
1 polymer ?
#
loop_
_entity_poly.entity_id
_entity_poly.type
_entity_poly.pdbx_seq_one_letter_code
_entity_poly.pdbx_strand_id
1 'polypeptide(L)' 'MGIVNIEDDLHEQVRRASKVSYRSINAQAAFWIRVGMLSEMHPTLSFVEIMERERRAAGVSAPAPADSEA' A
#
# COMPACT_ATOMS: atom_id res chain seq x y z
N MET A 1 6.79 6.69 19.43
CA MET A 1 5.71 6.28 18.52
C MET A 1 4.57 7.27 18.58
N GLY A 2 4.06 7.66 17.44
CA GLY A 2 2.99 8.63 17.37
C GLY A 2 1.61 8.01 17.44
N ILE A 3 0.61 8.84 17.69
CA ILE A 3 -0.79 8.43 17.73
C ILE A 3 -1.54 9.29 16.71
N VAL A 4 -2.35 8.64 15.88
CA VAL A 4 -3.21 9.33 14.93
C VAL A 4 -4.65 8.89 15.21
N ASN A 5 -5.51 9.86 15.42
CA ASN A 5 -6.94 9.59 15.65
C ASN A 5 -7.67 9.69 14.32
N ILE A 6 -8.50 8.69 14.04
CA ILE A 6 -9.30 8.68 12.81
C ILE A 6 -10.75 8.43 13.17
N GLU A 7 -11.63 8.87 12.27
CA GLU A 7 -13.07 8.71 12.45
C GLU A 7 -13.47 7.24 12.47
N ASP A 8 -14.56 6.94 13.15
CA ASP A 8 -15.03 5.57 13.27
C ASP A 8 -15.30 4.94 11.91
N ASP A 9 -15.91 5.68 10.99
CA ASP A 9 -16.22 5.17 9.66
C ASP A 9 -14.95 4.78 8.91
N LEU A 10 -13.95 5.63 8.98
CA LEU A 10 -12.69 5.35 8.32
C LEU A 10 -11.97 4.19 9.00
N HIS A 11 -12.02 4.14 10.32
CA HIS A 11 -11.41 3.03 11.06
C HIS A 11 -12.03 1.70 10.64
N GLU A 12 -13.36 1.68 10.44
CA GLU A 12 -14.04 0.47 9.99
C GLU A 12 -13.57 0.04 8.61
N GLN A 13 -13.35 1.00 7.71
CA GLN A 13 -12.82 0.69 6.39
C GLN A 13 -11.41 0.12 6.46
N VAL A 14 -10.58 0.68 7.34
CA VAL A 14 -9.24 0.14 7.56
C VAL A 14 -9.31 -1.30 8.03
N ARG A 15 -10.22 -1.58 8.97
CA ARG A 15 -10.39 -2.93 9.51
C ARG A 15 -10.78 -3.91 8.41
N ARG A 16 -11.72 -3.53 7.57
CA ARG A 16 -12.17 -4.39 6.47
C ARG A 16 -11.07 -4.63 5.45
N ALA A 17 -10.34 -3.56 5.09
CA ALA A 17 -9.26 -3.67 4.14
C ALA A 17 -8.12 -4.55 4.69
N SER A 18 -7.87 -4.47 5.99
CA SER A 18 -6.80 -5.25 6.60
C SER A 18 -7.06 -6.76 6.46
N LYS A 19 -8.32 -7.16 6.53
CA LYS A 19 -8.67 -8.57 6.36
C LYS A 19 -8.38 -9.06 4.95
N VAL A 20 -8.73 -8.25 3.96
CA VAL A 20 -8.51 -8.61 2.56
C VAL A 20 -7.03 -8.72 2.23
N SER A 21 -6.24 -7.84 2.78
CA SER A 21 -4.81 -7.78 2.46
C SER A 21 -3.93 -8.58 3.42
N TYR A 22 -4.56 -9.28 4.38
CA TYR A 22 -3.84 -10.11 5.36
C TYR A 22 -2.84 -9.27 6.15
N ARG A 23 -3.25 -8.06 6.54
CA ARG A 23 -2.44 -7.16 7.36
C ARG A 23 -3.14 -6.91 8.68
N SER A 24 -2.36 -6.46 9.68
CA SER A 24 -2.97 -5.94 10.90
C SER A 24 -3.63 -4.60 10.58
N ILE A 25 -4.54 -4.16 11.46
CA ILE A 25 -5.20 -2.87 11.29
C ILE A 25 -4.16 -1.75 11.25
N ASN A 26 -3.18 -1.80 12.17
CA ASN A 26 -2.14 -0.77 12.21
C ASN A 26 -1.29 -0.77 10.94
N ALA A 27 -0.94 -1.94 10.45
CA ALA A 27 -0.16 -2.04 9.21
C ALA A 27 -0.94 -1.51 8.02
N GLN A 28 -2.24 -1.82 7.97
CA GLN A 28 -3.08 -1.32 6.88
C GLN A 28 -3.20 0.19 6.91
N ALA A 29 -3.39 0.75 8.10
CA ALA A 29 -3.48 2.20 8.25
C ALA A 29 -2.17 2.86 7.84
N ALA A 30 -1.05 2.31 8.29
CA ALA A 30 0.27 2.86 7.95
C ALA A 30 0.51 2.80 6.44
N PHE A 31 0.09 1.72 5.80
CA PHE A 31 0.23 1.58 4.35
C PHE A 31 -0.56 2.67 3.62
N TRP A 32 -1.82 2.88 4.01
CA TRP A 32 -2.64 3.89 3.36
C TRP A 32 -2.10 5.30 3.59
N ILE A 33 -1.62 5.57 4.80
CA ILE A 33 -1.02 6.89 5.10
C ILE A 33 0.21 7.10 4.23
N ARG A 34 1.07 6.10 4.10
CA ARG A 34 2.25 6.21 3.27
C ARG A 34 1.90 6.42 1.81
N VAL A 35 0.94 5.67 1.30
CA VAL A 35 0.49 5.83 -0.09
C VAL A 35 -0.09 7.22 -0.31
N GLY A 36 -0.87 7.71 0.65
CA GLY A 36 -1.42 9.06 0.57
C GLY A 36 -0.33 10.11 0.51
N MET A 37 0.68 9.96 1.35
CA MET A 37 1.82 10.87 1.33
C MET A 37 2.53 10.82 -0.03
N LEU A 38 2.79 9.62 -0.52
CA LEU A 38 3.49 9.47 -1.81
C LEU A 38 2.67 10.02 -2.96
N SER A 39 1.34 9.89 -2.89
CA SER A 39 0.46 10.47 -3.90
C SER A 39 0.56 11.99 -3.94
N GLU A 40 0.63 12.61 -2.77
CA GLU A 40 0.75 14.07 -2.72
C GLU A 40 2.12 14.54 -3.21
N MET A 41 3.15 13.77 -2.88
CA MET A 41 4.52 14.11 -3.30
C MET A 41 4.74 13.87 -4.80
N HIS A 42 3.95 12.98 -5.40
CA HIS A 42 4.08 12.62 -6.82
C HIS A 42 2.71 12.69 -7.49
N PRO A 43 2.14 13.89 -7.63
CA PRO A 43 0.73 14.02 -8.03
C PRO A 43 0.43 13.53 -9.45
N THR A 44 1.43 13.31 -10.28
CA THR A 44 1.22 12.81 -11.64
C THR A 44 1.29 11.29 -11.74
N LEU A 45 1.66 10.61 -10.64
CA LEU A 45 1.76 9.15 -10.65
C LEU A 45 0.46 8.52 -10.20
N SER A 46 0.07 7.44 -10.86
CA SER A 46 -1.06 6.63 -10.41
C SER A 46 -0.63 5.77 -9.22
N PHE A 47 -1.62 5.21 -8.54
CA PHE A 47 -1.33 4.27 -7.45
C PHE A 47 -0.45 3.12 -7.94
N VAL A 48 -0.76 2.59 -9.12
CA VAL A 48 0.01 1.46 -9.68
C VAL A 48 1.47 1.87 -9.88
N GLU A 49 1.68 3.06 -10.44
CA GLU A 49 3.03 3.55 -10.68
C GLU A 49 3.80 3.78 -9.37
N ILE A 50 3.11 4.32 -8.36
CA ILE A 50 3.72 4.51 -7.04
C ILE A 50 4.15 3.16 -6.47
N MET A 51 3.28 2.17 -6.53
CA MET A 51 3.58 0.86 -5.98
C MET A 51 4.70 0.17 -6.75
N GLU A 52 4.76 0.36 -8.05
CA GLU A 52 5.86 -0.19 -8.85
C GLU A 52 7.21 0.40 -8.41
N ARG A 53 7.22 1.70 -8.16
CA ARG A 53 8.44 2.36 -7.69
C ARG A 53 8.85 1.85 -6.32
N GLU A 54 7.88 1.68 -5.42
CA GLU A 54 8.17 1.18 -4.07
C GLU A 54 8.70 -0.24 -4.12
N ARG A 55 8.09 -1.10 -4.94
CA ARG A 55 8.56 -2.48 -5.09
C ARG A 55 9.97 -2.52 -5.68
N ARG A 56 10.23 -1.69 -6.68
CA ARG A 56 11.54 -1.64 -7.30
C ARG A 56 12.59 -1.18 -6.29
N ALA A 57 12.28 -0.16 -5.51
CA ALA A 57 13.20 0.35 -4.50
C ALA A 57 13.49 -0.70 -3.43
N ALA A 58 12.52 -1.55 -3.13
CA ALA A 58 12.67 -2.60 -2.13
C ALA A 58 13.23 -3.90 -2.72
N GLY A 59 13.47 -3.93 -4.02
CA GLY A 59 14.01 -5.12 -4.66
C GLY A 59 12.99 -6.23 -4.89
N VAL A 60 11.71 -5.88 -4.85
CA VAL A 60 10.65 -6.86 -5.07
C VAL A 60 10.33 -6.92 -6.56
N SER A 61 10.33 -8.11 -7.10
CA SER A 61 9.93 -8.31 -8.49
C SER A 61 9.16 -9.61 -8.59
N ALA A 62 8.21 -9.63 -9.53
CA ALA A 62 7.47 -10.86 -9.79
C ALA A 62 8.40 -11.91 -10.34
N PRO A 63 8.24 -13.18 -9.97
CA PRO A 63 9.01 -14.25 -10.61
C PRO A 63 8.65 -14.31 -12.08
N ALA A 64 9.62 -14.70 -12.91
CA ALA A 64 9.37 -14.86 -14.34
C ALA A 64 8.27 -15.91 -14.50
N PRO A 65 7.29 -15.68 -15.42
CA PRO A 65 6.27 -16.68 -15.68
C PRO A 65 6.91 -17.97 -16.15
N ALA A 66 6.31 -19.08 -15.76
CA ALA A 66 6.87 -20.40 -16.12
C ALA A 66 6.96 -20.59 -17.63
N ASP A 67 6.08 -19.93 -18.35
CA ASP A 67 6.05 -20.03 -19.82
C ASP A 67 6.70 -18.85 -20.50
N SER A 68 7.36 -17.97 -19.73
CA SER A 68 7.97 -16.78 -20.31
C SER A 68 9.05 -17.14 -21.33
N GLU A 69 9.66 -18.26 -21.14
CA GLU A 69 10.71 -18.75 -22.01
C GLU A 69 10.15 -19.29 -23.32
N ALA A 70 8.88 -19.52 -23.32
CA ALA A 70 8.26 -20.09 -24.52
C ALA A 70 8.24 -19.10 -25.66
#